data_c51813b0f521e492c73383e412d9a273
#
_entry.id   c51813b0f521e492c73383e412d9a273
#
_cell.length_a   1.000
_cell.length_b   1.000
_cell.length_c   1.000
_cell.angle_alpha   90.00
_cell.angle_beta   90.00
_cell.angle_gamma   90.00
#
_symmetry.space_group_name_H-M   'P 1'
#
loop_
_entity.id
_entity.type
_entity.pdbx_description
1 polymer ?
#
loop_
_entity_poly.entity_id
_entity_poly.type
_entity_poly.pdbx_seq_one_letter_code
_entity_poly.pdbx_strand_id
1 'polypeptide(L)' 'MAINELRAIANFAKAAELGSLRQAAAAQGITPQASSQLLVQLESHLGVRLFHRTTRSLSLTEEGRQFL' A
#
# COMPACT_ATOMS: atom_id res chain seq x y z
N MET A 1 -4.23 -3.81 18.31
CA MET A 1 -5.10 -4.46 17.31
C MET A 1 -4.23 -5.11 16.22
N ALA A 2 -4.52 -6.35 15.91
CA ALA A 2 -3.75 -7.07 14.91
C ALA A 2 -4.10 -6.60 13.51
N ILE A 3 -3.08 -6.38 12.68
CA ILE A 3 -3.27 -6.02 11.28
C ILE A 3 -3.50 -7.31 10.48
N ASN A 4 -4.35 -7.22 9.44
CA ASN A 4 -4.48 -8.31 8.48
C ASN A 4 -3.32 -8.22 7.50
N GLU A 5 -2.22 -8.88 7.82
CA GLU A 5 -0.99 -8.76 7.05
C GLU A 5 -1.14 -9.22 5.60
N LEU A 6 -1.82 -10.34 5.39
CA LEU A 6 -1.99 -10.85 4.03
C LEU A 6 -2.72 -9.85 3.14
N ARG A 7 -3.78 -9.26 3.67
CA ARG A 7 -4.55 -8.30 2.93
C ARG A 7 -3.75 -7.02 2.69
N ALA A 8 -3.03 -6.57 3.70
CA ALA A 8 -2.21 -5.36 3.60
C ALA A 8 -1.07 -5.56 2.60
N ILE A 9 -0.44 -6.73 2.62
CA ILE A 9 0.64 -7.04 1.67
C ILE A 9 0.09 -7.13 0.25
N ALA A 10 -1.06 -7.77 0.07
CA ALA A 10 -1.69 -7.88 -1.24
C ALA A 10 -2.05 -6.50 -1.78
N ASN A 11 -2.56 -5.62 -0.92
CA ASN A 11 -2.88 -4.24 -1.28
C ASN A 11 -1.61 -3.48 -1.69
N PHE A 12 -0.55 -3.63 -0.92
CA PHE A 12 0.73 -2.99 -1.22
C PHE A 12 1.27 -3.46 -2.58
N ALA A 13 1.28 -4.77 -2.81
CA ALA A 13 1.78 -5.33 -4.06
C ALA A 13 0.97 -4.84 -5.26
N LYS A 14 -0.35 -4.79 -5.12
CA LYS A 14 -1.23 -4.32 -6.18
C LYS A 14 -1.01 -2.84 -6.45
N ALA A 15 -0.85 -2.04 -5.40
CA ALA A 15 -0.58 -0.61 -5.55
C ALA A 15 0.77 -0.37 -6.24
N ALA A 16 1.77 -1.17 -5.91
CA ALA A 16 3.09 -1.07 -6.55
C ALA A 16 3.00 -1.43 -8.03
N GLU A 17 2.24 -2.48 -8.34
CA GLU A 17 2.07 -2.93 -9.72
C GLU A 17 1.36 -1.89 -10.56
N LEU A 18 0.29 -1.30 -10.03
CA LEU A 18 -0.57 -0.39 -10.80
C LEU A 18 -0.14 1.07 -10.66
N GLY A 19 0.71 1.37 -9.69
CA GLY A 19 1.17 2.74 -9.45
C GLY A 19 0.08 3.65 -8.89
N SER A 20 -0.95 3.08 -8.27
CA SER A 20 -2.09 3.85 -7.80
C SER A 20 -2.86 3.07 -6.73
N LEU A 21 -3.13 3.74 -5.60
CA LEU A 21 -3.97 3.15 -4.56
C LEU A 21 -5.42 3.03 -5.01
N ARG A 22 -5.88 3.99 -5.81
CA ARG A 22 -7.25 3.94 -6.31
C ARG A 22 -7.46 2.71 -7.20
N GLN A 23 -6.53 2.47 -8.10
CA GLN A 23 -6.63 1.31 -8.97
C GLN A 23 -6.46 0.00 -8.20
N ALA A 24 -5.57 0.01 -7.21
CA ALA A 24 -5.40 -1.16 -6.35
C ALA A 24 -6.67 -1.48 -5.59
N ALA A 25 -7.35 -0.44 -5.09
CA ALA A 25 -8.61 -0.62 -4.39
C ALA A 25 -9.67 -1.22 -5.32
N ALA A 26 -9.78 -0.67 -6.53
CA ALA A 26 -10.75 -1.17 -7.49
C ALA A 26 -10.48 -2.63 -7.84
N ALA A 27 -9.22 -2.99 -8.00
CA ALA A 27 -8.83 -4.36 -8.33
C ALA A 27 -9.16 -5.34 -7.19
N GLN A 28 -9.20 -4.84 -5.97
CA GLN A 28 -9.49 -5.66 -4.79
C GLN A 28 -10.94 -5.59 -4.35
N GLY A 29 -11.74 -4.76 -5.01
CA GLY A 29 -13.14 -4.58 -4.64
C GLY A 29 -13.35 -3.84 -3.33
N ILE A 30 -12.43 -2.95 -2.97
CA ILE A 30 -12.53 -2.13 -1.77
C ILE A 30 -12.48 -0.65 -2.14
N THR A 31 -12.81 0.21 -1.17
CA THR A 31 -12.76 1.65 -1.41
C THR A 31 -11.33 2.15 -1.42
N PRO A 32 -11.04 3.28 -2.11
CA PRO A 32 -9.71 3.87 -2.05
C PRO A 32 -9.28 4.23 -0.63
N GLN A 33 -10.23 4.63 0.20
CA GLN A 33 -9.96 4.95 1.60
C GLN A 33 -9.50 3.71 2.37
N ALA A 34 -10.16 2.57 2.13
CA ALA A 34 -9.77 1.31 2.77
C ALA A 34 -8.38 0.88 2.32
N SER A 35 -8.09 1.04 1.03
CA SER A 35 -6.77 0.71 0.49
C SER A 35 -5.69 1.57 1.14
N SER A 36 -5.95 2.87 1.29
CA SER A 36 -5.02 3.78 1.94
C SER A 36 -4.78 3.40 3.40
N GLN A 37 -5.83 2.99 4.11
CA GLN A 37 -5.70 2.57 5.50
C GLN A 37 -4.88 1.30 5.63
N LEU A 38 -5.07 0.35 4.71
CA LEU A 38 -4.27 -0.87 4.72
C LEU A 38 -2.79 -0.56 4.54
N LEU A 39 -2.48 0.39 3.66
CA LEU A 39 -1.09 0.79 3.45
C LEU A 39 -0.51 1.44 4.71
N VAL A 40 -1.25 2.35 5.31
CA VAL A 40 -0.80 3.03 6.53
C VAL A 40 -0.56 2.01 7.65
N GLN A 41 -1.47 1.05 7.81
CA GLN A 41 -1.33 0.01 8.82
C GLN A 41 -0.09 -0.84 8.59
N LEU A 42 0.17 -1.19 7.34
CA LEU A 42 1.35 -1.98 7.01
C LEU A 42 2.63 -1.20 7.28
N GLU A 43 2.68 0.06 6.85
CA GLU A 43 3.84 0.91 7.11
C GLU A 43 4.09 1.07 8.61
N SER A 44 3.02 1.25 9.37
CA SER A 44 3.12 1.39 10.81
C SER A 44 3.61 0.10 11.46
N HIS A 45 3.11 -1.03 10.99
CA HIS A 45 3.50 -2.35 11.51
C HIS A 45 4.99 -2.63 11.25
N LEU A 46 5.48 -2.24 10.08
CA LEU A 46 6.87 -2.45 9.69
C LEU A 46 7.81 -1.37 10.21
N GLY A 47 7.25 -0.21 10.57
CA GLY A 47 8.04 0.91 11.04
C GLY A 47 8.80 1.64 9.95
N VAL A 48 8.39 1.49 8.70
CA VAL A 48 9.04 2.15 7.56
C VAL A 48 7.98 2.62 6.56
N ARG A 49 8.37 3.58 5.73
CA ARG A 49 7.52 4.03 4.63
C ARG A 49 7.80 3.16 3.41
N LEU A 50 6.73 2.71 2.78
CA LEU A 50 6.84 1.86 1.60
C LEU A 50 6.69 2.66 0.31
N PHE A 51 5.94 3.78 0.37
CA PHE A 51 5.73 4.65 -0.78
C PHE A 51 6.05 6.09 -0.44
N HIS A 52 6.62 6.80 -1.42
CA HIS A 52 6.65 8.26 -1.40
C HIS A 52 5.30 8.73 -1.93
N ARG A 53 4.63 9.56 -1.15
CA ARG A 53 3.32 10.08 -1.56
C ARG A 53 3.51 11.44 -2.20
N THR A 54 3.34 11.48 -3.50
CA THR A 54 3.35 12.73 -4.24
C THR A 54 1.94 13.02 -4.71
N THR A 55 1.71 14.23 -5.22
CA THR A 55 0.39 14.62 -5.70
C THR A 55 -0.02 13.91 -6.98
N ARG A 56 0.93 13.27 -7.66
CA ARG A 56 0.65 12.69 -8.99
C ARG A 56 0.74 11.18 -9.04
N SER A 57 1.62 10.58 -8.25
CA SER A 57 1.82 9.16 -8.37
C SER A 57 2.43 8.59 -7.10
N LEU A 58 2.38 7.27 -6.99
CA LEU A 58 3.07 6.55 -5.96
C LEU A 58 4.39 6.07 -6.52
N SER A 59 5.46 6.23 -5.74
CA SER A 59 6.73 5.61 -6.08
C SER A 59 7.26 4.89 -4.84
N LEU A 60 7.88 3.74 -5.07
CA LEU A 60 8.41 2.93 -3.98
C LEU A 60 9.60 3.62 -3.32
N THR A 61 9.64 3.55 -1.99
CA THR A 61 10.84 3.90 -1.25
C THR A 61 11.85 2.76 -1.42
N GLU A 62 13.07 2.99 -0.94
CA GLU A 62 14.08 1.93 -0.90
C GLU A 62 13.54 0.72 -0.12
N GLU A 63 12.95 0.99 1.04
CA GLU A 63 12.36 -0.03 1.89
C GLU A 63 11.22 -0.76 1.19
N GLY A 64 10.37 0.00 0.49
CA GLY A 64 9.27 -0.60 -0.25
C GLY A 64 9.74 -1.54 -1.33
N ARG A 65 10.80 -1.15 -2.03
CA ARG A 65 11.39 -1.97 -3.09
C ARG A 65 11.96 -3.26 -2.53
N GLN A 66 12.63 -3.19 -1.39
CA GLN A 66 13.19 -4.36 -0.74
C GLN A 66 12.12 -5.28 -0.19
N PHE A 67 11.02 -4.71 0.29
CA PHE A 67 9.92 -5.50 0.83
C PHE A 67 9.17 -6.25 -0.27
N LEU A 68 9.09 -5.65 -1.43
CA LEU A 68 8.38 -6.24 -2.55
C LEU A 68 9.13 -7.46 -3.08
#